data_020e4584ff1ec350aee355ba3df75705
#
_entry.id   020e4584ff1ec350aee355ba3df75705
#
_cell.length_a   1.000
_cell.length_b   1.000
_cell.length_c   1.000
_cell.angle_alpha   90.00
_cell.angle_beta   90.00
_cell.angle_gamma   90.00
#
_symmetry.space_group_name_H-M   'P 1'
#
loop_
_entity.id
_entity.type
_entity.pdbx_description
1 polymer ?
#
loop_
_entity_poly.entity_id
_entity_poly.type
_entity_poly.pdbx_seq_one_letter_code
_entity_poly.pdbx_strand_id
1 'polypeptide(L)'
;MKIRISLLLALTLALSGCGQAESTEDTWSDAVRIEFSDDSVTVDGNAASADSAVYTENDIIFYLEGQGVTYGEGTEADAHSQAEADAHTVVHITQPGTYVLSGELSAGQIAVDLGEGAETDPEAVVTLVLDGVDITCTVAPAVM
;
A
#
# COMPACT_ATOMS: atom_id res chain seq x y z
N MET A 1 -41.84 68.11 -16.49
CA MET A 1 -40.63 67.43 -16.04
C MET A 1 -41.06 66.34 -15.10
N LYS A 2 -41.08 65.06 -15.59
CA LYS A 2 -41.61 63.88 -14.85
C LYS A 2 -40.41 63.01 -14.47
N ILE A 3 -40.09 62.97 -13.19
CA ILE A 3 -39.06 62.15 -12.59
C ILE A 3 -39.67 60.74 -12.36
N ARG A 4 -39.13 59.74 -13.03
CA ARG A 4 -39.44 58.32 -12.76
C ARG A 4 -38.36 57.75 -11.83
N ILE A 5 -38.74 57.46 -10.60
CA ILE A 5 -37.92 56.73 -9.65
C ILE A 5 -38.15 55.25 -9.92
N SER A 6 -37.16 54.56 -10.49
CA SER A 6 -37.14 53.09 -10.59
C SER A 6 -36.54 52.52 -9.31
N LEU A 7 -37.38 51.85 -8.54
CA LEU A 7 -36.97 51.09 -7.34
C LEU A 7 -36.42 49.75 -7.81
N LEU A 8 -35.10 49.57 -7.76
CA LEU A 8 -34.47 48.30 -8.01
C LEU A 8 -34.50 47.49 -6.70
N LEU A 9 -35.34 46.49 -6.68
CA LEU A 9 -35.39 45.49 -5.61
C LEU A 9 -34.28 44.48 -5.83
N ALA A 10 -33.16 44.61 -5.08
CA ALA A 10 -32.08 43.63 -5.08
C ALA A 10 -32.51 42.47 -4.22
N LEU A 11 -32.87 41.36 -4.87
CA LEU A 11 -33.11 40.08 -4.23
C LEU A 11 -31.74 39.40 -3.96
N THR A 12 -31.23 39.53 -2.73
CA THR A 12 -30.04 38.78 -2.30
C THR A 12 -30.44 37.33 -2.00
N LEU A 13 -30.19 36.41 -2.94
CA LEU A 13 -30.17 34.98 -2.64
C LEU A 13 -28.97 34.71 -1.75
N ALA A 14 -29.18 34.44 -0.48
CA ALA A 14 -28.22 33.77 0.36
C ALA A 14 -28.11 32.30 -0.09
N LEU A 15 -27.12 31.98 -0.90
CA LEU A 15 -26.69 30.60 -1.08
C LEU A 15 -26.05 30.17 0.25
N SER A 16 -26.78 29.38 1.03
CA SER A 16 -26.22 28.60 2.11
C SER A 16 -25.08 27.75 1.53
N GLY A 17 -23.87 28.06 1.91
CA GLY A 17 -22.70 27.30 1.50
C GLY A 17 -22.87 25.86 1.92
N CYS A 18 -22.92 24.99 0.94
CA CYS A 18 -22.58 23.58 1.10
C CYS A 18 -21.16 23.58 1.67
N GLY A 19 -20.96 22.97 2.84
CA GLY A 19 -19.64 22.89 3.43
C GLY A 19 -18.66 22.37 2.40
N GLN A 20 -17.62 23.14 2.15
CA GLN A 20 -16.43 22.61 1.53
C GLN A 20 -16.00 21.46 2.44
N ALA A 21 -16.04 20.24 1.92
CA ALA A 21 -15.20 19.18 2.46
C ALA A 21 -13.80 19.79 2.44
N GLU A 22 -13.25 20.08 3.61
CA GLU A 22 -11.82 20.33 3.74
C GLU A 22 -11.18 19.14 3.09
N SER A 23 -10.48 19.37 1.97
CA SER A 23 -9.55 18.38 1.46
C SER A 23 -8.60 18.14 2.62
N THR A 24 -8.69 16.98 3.28
CA THR A 24 -7.62 16.52 4.14
C THR A 24 -6.39 16.61 3.27
N GLU A 25 -5.50 17.54 3.61
CA GLU A 25 -4.18 17.60 2.98
C GLU A 25 -3.67 16.18 3.07
N ASP A 26 -3.24 15.65 1.93
CA ASP A 26 -2.78 14.28 1.82
C ASP A 26 -1.56 14.12 2.74
N THR A 27 -1.81 13.64 3.96
CA THR A 27 -0.79 13.50 5.01
C THR A 27 0.39 12.64 4.53
N TRP A 28 0.20 11.93 3.41
CA TRP A 28 1.15 11.00 2.82
C TRP A 28 1.56 11.41 1.41
N SER A 29 1.68 12.72 1.14
CA SER A 29 2.03 13.26 -0.20
C SER A 29 3.36 12.73 -0.74
N ASP A 30 4.31 12.45 0.15
CA ASP A 30 5.65 11.98 -0.20
C ASP A 30 5.81 10.45 -0.06
N ALA A 31 4.72 9.74 0.26
CA ALA A 31 4.75 8.29 0.38
C ALA A 31 4.69 7.61 -0.98
N VAL A 32 5.37 6.49 -1.10
CA VAL A 32 5.27 5.58 -2.25
C VAL A 32 3.90 4.89 -2.22
N ARG A 33 3.16 4.92 -3.31
CA ARG A 33 1.85 4.28 -3.43
C ARG A 33 1.98 2.92 -4.08
N ILE A 34 1.52 1.88 -3.38
CA ILE A 34 1.46 0.51 -3.91
C ILE A 34 0.00 0.14 -4.05
N GLU A 35 -0.41 -0.14 -5.29
CA GLU A 35 -1.76 -0.60 -5.61
C GLU A 35 -1.71 -2.06 -6.04
N PHE A 36 -2.48 -2.89 -5.35
CA PHE A 36 -2.53 -4.32 -5.56
C PHE A 36 -3.72 -4.71 -6.43
N SER A 37 -3.50 -5.65 -7.32
CA SER A 37 -4.54 -6.46 -7.95
C SER A 37 -3.98 -7.85 -8.25
N ASP A 38 -4.84 -8.85 -8.42
CA ASP A 38 -4.41 -10.22 -8.73
C ASP A 38 -3.67 -10.33 -10.08
N ASP A 39 -3.88 -9.37 -10.97
CA ASP A 39 -3.22 -9.35 -12.29
C ASP A 39 -1.91 -8.54 -12.29
N SER A 40 -1.73 -7.63 -11.35
CA SER A 40 -0.58 -6.71 -11.35
C SER A 40 -0.42 -5.96 -10.03
N VAL A 41 0.82 -5.61 -9.72
CA VAL A 41 1.15 -4.66 -8.65
C VAL A 41 1.76 -3.42 -9.28
N THR A 42 1.26 -2.24 -8.92
CA THR A 42 1.82 -0.97 -9.38
C THR A 42 2.44 -0.18 -8.24
N VAL A 43 3.50 0.56 -8.57
CA VAL A 43 4.22 1.44 -7.67
C VAL A 43 4.20 2.83 -8.28
N ASP A 44 3.56 3.79 -7.62
CA ASP A 44 3.31 5.15 -8.13
C ASP A 44 2.70 5.15 -9.54
N GLY A 45 1.75 4.22 -9.77
CA GLY A 45 1.04 4.05 -11.04
C GLY A 45 1.83 3.37 -12.16
N ASN A 46 3.05 2.88 -11.89
CA ASN A 46 3.85 2.11 -12.84
C ASN A 46 3.93 0.65 -12.39
N ALA A 47 4.11 -0.28 -13.32
CA ALA A 47 4.33 -1.67 -12.96
C ALA A 47 5.56 -1.81 -12.06
N ALA A 48 5.45 -2.65 -11.02
CA ALA A 48 6.59 -2.95 -10.16
C ALA A 48 7.76 -3.53 -10.98
N SER A 49 8.97 -3.09 -10.67
CA SER A 49 10.18 -3.44 -11.44
C SER A 49 11.16 -4.20 -10.57
N ALA A 50 11.75 -5.28 -11.09
CA ALA A 50 12.70 -6.13 -10.37
C ALA A 50 13.93 -5.38 -9.82
N ASP A 51 14.28 -4.23 -10.40
CA ASP A 51 15.43 -3.43 -9.99
C ASP A 51 15.05 -2.24 -9.07
N SER A 52 13.81 -2.20 -8.58
CA SER A 52 13.32 -1.09 -7.75
C SER A 52 13.27 -1.46 -6.26
N ALA A 53 13.08 -0.46 -5.40
CA ALA A 53 12.90 -0.63 -3.96
C ALA A 53 11.66 -1.47 -3.61
N VAL A 54 10.70 -1.55 -4.53
CA VAL A 54 9.52 -2.41 -4.44
C VAL A 54 9.47 -3.26 -5.70
N TYR A 55 9.53 -4.57 -5.54
CA TYR A 55 9.45 -5.52 -6.65
C TYR A 55 8.57 -6.72 -6.27
N THR A 56 8.24 -7.55 -7.25
CA THR A 56 7.38 -8.72 -7.06
C THR A 56 8.07 -9.99 -7.50
N GLU A 57 7.85 -11.06 -6.75
CA GLU A 57 8.26 -12.42 -7.07
C GLU A 57 7.12 -13.40 -6.75
N ASN A 58 7.21 -14.62 -7.28
CA ASN A 58 6.26 -15.69 -7.03
C ASN A 58 6.89 -16.76 -6.11
N ASP A 59 7.64 -16.33 -5.12
CA ASP A 59 8.31 -17.21 -4.16
C ASP A 59 7.88 -16.86 -2.74
N ILE A 60 7.02 -17.67 -2.18
CA ILE A 60 6.43 -17.42 -0.87
C ILE A 60 7.48 -17.57 0.23
N ILE A 61 7.49 -16.62 1.15
CA ILE A 61 8.38 -16.61 2.30
C ILE A 61 7.65 -17.14 3.52
N PHE A 62 8.22 -18.13 4.20
CA PHE A 62 7.69 -18.65 5.45
C PHE A 62 8.51 -18.25 6.64
N TYR A 63 7.80 -18.21 7.73
CA TYR A 63 8.37 -18.08 9.04
C TYR A 63 8.05 -19.34 9.86
N LEU A 64 9.08 -20.02 10.34
CA LEU A 64 8.93 -21.21 11.16
C LEU A 64 8.89 -20.88 12.64
N GLU A 65 7.85 -21.36 13.31
CA GLU A 65 7.77 -21.23 14.75
C GLU A 65 8.97 -21.90 15.44
N GLY A 66 9.64 -21.17 16.33
CA GLY A 66 10.82 -21.64 17.09
C GLY A 66 12.16 -21.60 16.35
N GLN A 67 12.17 -21.20 15.08
CA GLN A 67 13.39 -20.82 14.36
C GLN A 67 13.56 -19.30 14.45
N GLY A 68 14.76 -18.80 14.33
CA GLY A 68 14.98 -17.37 14.14
C GLY A 68 14.27 -16.89 12.86
N VAL A 69 14.20 -15.57 12.62
CA VAL A 69 13.68 -15.03 11.37
C VAL A 69 14.54 -15.60 10.24
N THR A 70 14.06 -16.67 9.62
CA THR A 70 14.72 -17.35 8.51
C THR A 70 13.73 -17.40 7.37
N TYR A 71 14.08 -16.75 6.28
CA TYR A 71 13.33 -16.86 5.05
C TYR A 71 13.58 -18.22 4.42
N GLY A 72 12.54 -18.84 3.90
CA GLY A 72 12.63 -20.08 3.17
C GLY A 72 11.83 -21.24 3.77
N GLU A 73 11.93 -22.36 3.11
CA GLU A 73 11.27 -23.60 3.49
C GLU A 73 11.76 -24.11 4.84
N GLY A 74 10.84 -24.52 5.66
CA GLY A 74 11.12 -25.10 6.96
C GLY A 74 11.49 -26.56 6.93
N THR A 75 10.56 -27.35 7.40
CA THR A 75 10.63 -28.82 7.36
C THR A 75 9.84 -29.33 6.17
N GLU A 76 9.97 -30.63 5.84
CA GLU A 76 9.12 -31.25 4.81
C GLU A 76 7.60 -31.10 5.08
N ALA A 77 7.22 -30.89 6.35
CA ALA A 77 5.81 -30.66 6.73
C ALA A 77 5.32 -29.25 6.35
N ASP A 78 6.25 -28.32 6.19
CA ASP A 78 5.97 -26.92 5.84
C ASP A 78 6.23 -26.65 4.35
N ALA A 79 6.73 -27.65 3.61
CA ALA A 79 7.03 -27.53 2.20
C ALA A 79 5.77 -27.29 1.37
N HIS A 80 5.80 -26.23 0.57
CA HIS A 80 4.76 -25.96 -0.43
C HIS A 80 5.13 -26.57 -1.77
N SER A 81 4.09 -26.88 -2.56
CA SER A 81 4.32 -27.25 -3.94
C SER A 81 4.75 -26.01 -4.75
N GLN A 82 5.50 -26.24 -5.83
CA GLN A 82 5.82 -25.17 -6.78
C GLN A 82 4.55 -24.48 -7.31
N ALA A 83 3.46 -25.22 -7.47
CA ALA A 83 2.19 -24.66 -7.90
C ALA A 83 1.57 -23.71 -6.88
N GLU A 84 1.76 -23.94 -5.59
CA GLU A 84 1.32 -23.01 -4.53
C GLU A 84 2.20 -21.77 -4.50
N ALA A 85 3.52 -21.91 -4.61
CA ALA A 85 4.44 -20.79 -4.72
C ALA A 85 4.10 -19.93 -5.95
N ASP A 86 3.95 -20.53 -7.11
CA ASP A 86 3.62 -19.85 -8.38
C ASP A 86 2.24 -19.14 -8.34
N ALA A 87 1.33 -19.59 -7.48
CA ALA A 87 -0.01 -19.01 -7.33
C ALA A 87 -0.02 -17.76 -6.42
N HIS A 88 1.07 -17.47 -5.72
CA HIS A 88 1.16 -16.34 -4.80
C HIS A 88 2.09 -15.26 -5.36
N THR A 89 1.73 -14.01 -5.11
CA THR A 89 2.58 -12.87 -5.42
C THR A 89 3.16 -12.31 -4.12
N VAL A 90 4.49 -12.29 -4.02
CA VAL A 90 5.21 -11.66 -2.92
C VAL A 90 5.68 -10.27 -3.34
N VAL A 91 5.28 -9.27 -2.59
CA VAL A 91 5.70 -7.88 -2.80
C VAL A 91 6.79 -7.54 -1.81
N HIS A 92 8.00 -7.36 -2.31
CA HIS A 92 9.18 -7.02 -1.52
C HIS A 92 9.33 -5.52 -1.37
N ILE A 93 9.59 -5.06 -0.14
CA ILE A 93 9.96 -3.68 0.18
C ILE A 93 11.36 -3.72 0.79
N THR A 94 12.32 -3.11 0.08
CA THR A 94 13.76 -3.23 0.42
C THR A 94 14.41 -1.93 0.85
N GLN A 95 13.66 -0.86 0.95
CA GLN A 95 14.17 0.44 1.40
C GLN A 95 13.30 1.05 2.50
N PRO A 96 13.90 1.81 3.43
CA PRO A 96 13.14 2.60 4.39
C PRO A 96 12.22 3.61 3.70
N GLY A 97 11.08 3.88 4.31
CA GLY A 97 10.15 4.87 3.78
C GLY A 97 8.72 4.68 4.25
N THR A 98 7.83 5.50 3.73
CA THR A 98 6.38 5.37 3.96
C THR A 98 5.72 4.87 2.68
N TYR A 99 4.92 3.82 2.83
CA TYR A 99 4.24 3.14 1.74
C TYR A 99 2.74 3.12 2.00
N VAL A 100 1.96 3.69 1.10
CA VAL A 100 0.49 3.64 1.14
C VAL A 100 0.03 2.46 0.31
N LEU A 101 -0.68 1.55 0.94
CA LEU A 101 -1.10 0.27 0.37
C LEU A 101 -2.60 0.29 0.11
N SER A 102 -3.02 -0.03 -1.11
CA SER A 102 -4.42 -0.09 -1.50
C SER A 102 -4.71 -1.25 -2.45
N GLY A 103 -5.97 -1.61 -2.62
CA GLY A 103 -6.40 -2.66 -3.54
C GLY A 103 -6.46 -4.06 -2.91
N GLU A 104 -6.54 -5.09 -3.74
CA GLU A 104 -6.78 -6.47 -3.33
C GLU A 104 -5.74 -7.41 -3.92
N LEU A 105 -5.22 -8.33 -3.10
CA LEU A 105 -4.32 -9.40 -3.50
C LEU A 105 -4.82 -10.70 -2.86
N SER A 106 -5.56 -11.50 -3.60
CA SER A 106 -6.27 -12.67 -3.07
C SER A 106 -5.35 -13.87 -2.78
N ALA A 107 -4.14 -13.87 -3.31
CA ALA A 107 -3.08 -14.83 -2.99
C ALA A 107 -1.74 -14.09 -2.96
N GLY A 108 -1.40 -13.50 -1.83
CA GLY A 108 -0.22 -12.64 -1.76
C GLY A 108 0.38 -12.44 -0.39
N GLN A 109 1.56 -11.87 -0.39
CA GLN A 109 2.34 -11.56 0.80
C GLN A 109 3.12 -10.26 0.59
N ILE A 110 3.31 -9.49 1.66
CA ILE A 110 4.26 -8.39 1.70
C ILE A 110 5.45 -8.83 2.54
N ALA A 111 6.65 -8.72 1.99
CA ALA A 111 7.91 -8.97 2.67
C ALA A 111 8.72 -7.67 2.80
N VAL A 112 9.03 -7.28 4.02
CA VAL A 112 9.89 -6.13 4.30
C VAL A 112 11.28 -6.65 4.67
N ASP A 113 12.27 -6.39 3.83
CA ASP A 113 13.66 -6.76 4.06
C ASP A 113 14.58 -5.58 3.74
N LEU A 114 15.06 -4.93 4.77
CA LEU A 114 15.98 -3.79 4.67
C LEU A 114 17.46 -4.22 4.65
N GLY A 115 17.71 -5.53 4.62
CA GLY A 115 19.05 -6.09 4.56
C GLY A 115 19.81 -6.09 5.88
N GLU A 116 21.05 -6.56 5.81
CA GLU A 116 21.96 -6.64 6.96
C GLU A 116 22.28 -5.23 7.49
N GLY A 117 22.21 -5.07 8.81
CA GLY A 117 22.52 -3.80 9.48
C GLY A 117 21.31 -2.90 9.76
N ALA A 118 20.13 -3.20 9.20
CA ALA A 118 18.92 -2.44 9.50
C ALA A 118 18.58 -2.41 11.00
N GLU A 119 18.86 -3.49 11.72
CA GLU A 119 18.63 -3.57 13.18
C GLU A 119 19.41 -2.53 14.00
N THR A 120 20.51 -2.03 13.46
CA THR A 120 21.38 -1.04 14.13
C THR A 120 21.24 0.37 13.58
N ASP A 121 20.48 0.53 12.49
CA ASP A 121 20.22 1.82 11.84
C ASP A 121 18.86 2.38 12.29
N PRO A 122 18.83 3.47 13.07
CA PRO A 122 17.57 4.07 13.50
C PRO A 122 16.75 4.69 12.36
N GLU A 123 17.35 4.92 11.20
CA GLU A 123 16.67 5.42 10.00
C GLU A 123 16.08 4.30 9.13
N ALA A 124 16.42 3.04 9.42
CA ALA A 124 15.89 1.87 8.72
C ALA A 124 14.47 1.54 9.19
N VAL A 125 13.52 2.42 8.86
CA VAL A 125 12.11 2.31 9.26
C VAL A 125 11.22 2.25 8.04
N VAL A 126 10.35 1.23 7.98
CA VAL A 126 9.25 1.14 7.02
C VAL A 126 7.94 1.43 7.73
N THR A 127 7.17 2.36 7.19
CA THR A 127 5.82 2.67 7.64
C THR A 127 4.83 2.21 6.59
N LEU A 128 3.96 1.27 6.93
CA LEU A 128 2.89 0.80 6.07
C LEU A 128 1.58 1.51 6.45
N VAL A 129 1.01 2.25 5.51
CA VAL A 129 -0.28 2.93 5.64
C VAL A 129 -1.31 2.11 4.88
N LEU A 130 -2.28 1.54 5.59
CA LEU A 130 -3.31 0.68 5.02
C LEU A 130 -4.50 1.55 4.57
N ASP A 131 -4.63 1.77 3.27
CA ASP A 131 -5.67 2.60 2.64
C ASP A 131 -6.60 1.73 1.78
N GLY A 132 -7.47 0.97 2.45
CA GLY A 132 -8.40 0.07 1.76
C GLY A 132 -7.71 -1.13 1.10
N VAL A 133 -6.66 -1.65 1.71
CA VAL A 133 -5.94 -2.83 1.25
C VAL A 133 -6.56 -4.11 1.82
N ASP A 134 -6.66 -5.14 0.99
CA ASP A 134 -7.04 -6.50 1.38
C ASP A 134 -6.01 -7.49 0.80
N ILE A 135 -5.29 -8.18 1.67
CA ILE A 135 -4.28 -9.17 1.26
C ILE A 135 -4.56 -10.48 1.98
N THR A 136 -4.75 -11.52 1.20
CA THR A 136 -4.94 -12.87 1.69
C THR A 136 -3.72 -13.74 1.40
N CYS A 137 -3.17 -14.36 2.43
CA CYS A 137 -2.19 -15.43 2.33
C CYS A 137 -2.65 -16.58 3.22
N THR A 138 -2.93 -17.74 2.62
CA THR A 138 -3.48 -18.89 3.36
C THR A 138 -2.41 -19.85 3.88
N VAL A 139 -1.17 -19.66 3.47
CA VAL A 139 -0.06 -20.60 3.70
C VAL A 139 1.10 -20.00 4.49
N ALA A 140 1.13 -18.67 4.62
CA ALA A 140 2.16 -17.93 5.35
C ALA A 140 1.56 -16.64 5.94
N PRO A 141 2.28 -15.87 6.77
CA PRO A 141 1.86 -14.54 7.17
C PRO A 141 1.68 -13.63 5.96
N ALA A 142 0.60 -12.84 5.93
CA ALA A 142 0.35 -11.89 4.85
C ALA A 142 1.34 -10.70 4.84
N VAL A 143 1.95 -10.41 5.99
CA VAL A 143 3.01 -9.39 6.14
C VAL A 143 4.11 -9.95 7.03
N MET A 144 5.35 -9.84 6.61
CA MET A 144 6.54 -10.22 7.36
C MET A 144 7.64 -9.15 7.28
#